data_0048c8ac9ab24a5d04d989a7197a3a4f
#
_entry.id   0048c8ac9ab24a5d04d989a7197a3a4f
#
_cell.length_a   1.000
_cell.length_b   1.000
_cell.length_c   1.000
_cell.angle_alpha   90.00
_cell.angle_beta   90.00
_cell.angle_gamma   90.00
#
_symmetry.space_group_name_H-M   'P 1'
#
loop_
_entity.id
_entity.type
_entity.pdbx_description
1 polymer ?
#
loop_
_entity_poly.entity_id
_entity_poly.type
_entity_poly.pdbx_seq_one_letter_code
_entity_poly.pdbx_strand_id
1 'polypeptide(L)'
;DMWIGQHKDEYKFADVSRYEGLSPAMLDLASGRIDGYLSDIPAVLYYIKDKPQYSIVARVPTGERYSLMHAKGWAMSDQVNDIISKMKEDGTLGAIHKQWFGTEADKDSSTMKVAAVLK
;
A
#
# COMPACT_ATOMS: atom_id res chain seq x y z
N ASP A 1 5.64 11.13 -4.02
CA ASP A 1 6.10 12.43 -4.55
C ASP A 1 5.32 12.91 -5.78
N MET A 2 5.16 12.08 -6.79
CA MET A 2 4.50 12.44 -8.06
C MET A 2 3.07 12.97 -7.84
N TRP A 3 2.25 12.27 -7.06
CA TRP A 3 0.88 12.67 -6.75
C TRP A 3 0.83 14.04 -6.05
N ILE A 4 1.66 14.26 -5.02
CA ILE A 4 1.73 15.57 -4.34
C ILE A 4 2.13 16.68 -5.30
N GLY A 5 3.11 16.44 -6.19
CA GLY A 5 3.54 17.41 -7.20
C GLY A 5 2.44 17.80 -8.17
N GLN A 6 1.56 16.87 -8.54
CA GLN A 6 0.43 17.12 -9.44
C GLN A 6 -0.74 17.86 -8.77
N HIS A 7 -0.90 17.74 -7.44
CA HIS A 7 -2.07 18.22 -6.71
C HIS A 7 -1.76 19.35 -5.70
N LYS A 8 -0.51 19.82 -5.63
CA LYS A 8 -0.10 20.82 -4.63
C LYS A 8 -0.90 22.12 -4.69
N ASP A 9 -1.28 22.55 -5.88
CA ASP A 9 -2.03 23.79 -6.08
C ASP A 9 -3.51 23.65 -5.71
N GLU A 10 -4.05 22.42 -5.82
CA GLU A 10 -5.40 22.08 -5.43
C GLU A 10 -5.55 22.02 -3.90
N TYR A 11 -4.65 21.32 -3.23
CA TYR A 11 -4.72 21.09 -1.78
C TYR A 11 -3.99 22.17 -0.96
N LYS A 12 -3.23 23.07 -1.60
CA LYS A 12 -2.54 24.21 -0.95
C LYS A 12 -1.73 23.81 0.27
N PHE A 13 -0.91 22.77 0.14
CA PHE A 13 -0.01 22.36 1.22
C PHE A 13 0.88 23.54 1.66
N ALA A 14 0.97 23.77 2.96
CA ALA A 14 1.82 24.84 3.51
C ALA A 14 3.31 24.53 3.26
N ASP A 15 3.70 23.27 3.48
CA ASP A 15 5.04 22.75 3.19
C ASP A 15 4.97 21.23 2.88
N VAL A 16 5.99 20.72 2.21
CA VAL A 16 6.13 19.30 1.88
C VAL A 16 7.54 18.82 2.20
N SER A 17 7.66 18.20 3.36
CA SER A 17 8.90 17.55 3.79
C SER A 17 9.04 16.15 3.20
N ARG A 18 10.27 15.75 2.85
CA ARG A 18 10.58 14.42 2.31
C ARG A 18 11.44 13.64 3.27
N TYR A 19 11.14 12.34 3.40
CA TYR A 19 11.80 11.44 4.33
C TYR A 19 12.37 10.23 3.59
N GLU A 20 13.54 9.78 3.99
CA GLU A 20 14.18 8.57 3.44
C GLU A 20 13.59 7.27 4.00
N GLY A 21 12.49 7.34 4.76
CA GLY A 21 11.83 6.15 5.31
C GLY A 21 10.66 6.49 6.21
N LEU A 22 9.92 5.43 6.55
CA LEU A 22 8.71 5.53 7.34
C LEU A 22 8.99 6.00 8.78
N SER A 23 10.02 5.46 9.45
CA SER A 23 10.25 5.70 10.87
C SER A 23 10.52 7.18 11.20
N PRO A 24 11.41 7.92 10.50
CA PRO A 24 11.60 9.34 10.78
C PRO A 24 10.35 10.18 10.51
N ALA A 25 9.58 9.88 9.45
CA ALA A 25 8.33 10.56 9.17
C ALA A 25 7.30 10.36 10.30
N MET A 26 7.18 9.14 10.82
CA MET A 26 6.24 8.83 11.90
C MET A 26 6.66 9.44 13.25
N LEU A 27 7.96 9.63 13.49
CA LEU A 27 8.45 10.39 14.66
C LEU A 27 8.07 11.87 14.54
N ASP A 28 8.20 12.45 13.36
CA ASP A 28 7.83 13.85 13.13
C ASP A 28 6.32 14.05 13.23
N LEU A 29 5.53 13.12 12.73
CA LEU A 29 4.08 13.12 12.90
C LEU A 29 3.69 13.01 14.40
N ALA A 30 4.33 12.10 15.14
CA ALA A 30 4.07 11.92 16.56
C ALA A 30 4.42 13.14 17.41
N SER A 31 5.43 13.90 17.01
CA SER A 31 5.87 15.12 17.68
C SER A 31 5.14 16.41 17.21
N GLY A 32 4.22 16.28 16.25
CA GLY A 32 3.48 17.41 15.69
C GLY A 32 4.31 18.33 14.78
N ARG A 33 5.46 17.86 14.29
CA ARG A 33 6.26 18.61 13.30
C ARG A 33 5.68 18.56 11.90
N ILE A 34 4.88 17.53 11.60
CA ILE A 34 4.06 17.43 10.39
C ILE A 34 2.64 17.04 10.79
N ASP A 35 1.66 17.45 9.99
CA ASP A 35 0.24 17.22 10.24
C ASP A 35 -0.25 15.92 9.63
N GLY A 36 0.45 15.39 8.63
CA GLY A 36 0.09 14.16 7.92
C GLY A 36 1.26 13.56 7.16
N TYR A 37 1.16 12.27 6.88
CA TYR A 37 2.15 11.51 6.12
C TYR A 37 1.48 10.73 5.00
N LEU A 38 1.97 10.89 3.76
CA LEU A 38 1.51 10.16 2.59
C LEU A 38 2.53 9.08 2.22
N SER A 39 2.10 7.84 2.20
CA SER A 39 2.95 6.70 1.85
C SER A 39 2.10 5.51 1.39
N ASP A 40 2.75 4.42 1.02
CA ASP A 40 2.11 3.17 0.62
C ASP A 40 1.27 2.57 1.74
N ILE A 41 0.04 2.22 1.42
CA ILE A 41 -0.92 1.69 2.39
C ILE A 41 -0.39 0.48 3.16
N PRO A 42 0.23 -0.55 2.56
CA PRO A 42 0.73 -1.71 3.29
C PRO A 42 1.78 -1.35 4.36
N ALA A 43 2.70 -0.45 4.03
CA ALA A 43 3.74 -0.02 4.96
C ALA A 43 3.15 0.73 6.15
N VAL A 44 2.21 1.64 5.90
CA VAL A 44 1.53 2.40 6.95
C VAL A 44 0.66 1.49 7.81
N LEU A 45 -0.16 0.62 7.22
CA LEU A 45 -1.02 -0.31 7.96
C LEU A 45 -0.21 -1.22 8.89
N TYR A 46 0.90 -1.76 8.39
CA TYR A 46 1.79 -2.58 9.22
C TYR A 46 2.36 -1.79 10.40
N TYR A 47 2.79 -0.56 10.17
CA TYR A 47 3.36 0.30 11.22
C TYR A 47 2.34 0.67 12.30
N ILE A 48 1.10 0.99 11.91
CA ILE A 48 0.06 1.50 12.83
C ILE A 48 -0.79 0.41 13.49
N LYS A 49 -0.63 -0.86 13.08
CA LYS A 49 -1.48 -1.99 13.49
C LYS A 49 -1.82 -2.02 14.99
N ASP A 50 -0.82 -1.76 15.85
CA ASP A 50 -1.00 -1.78 17.30
C ASP A 50 -0.82 -0.37 17.93
N LYS A 51 -1.08 0.69 17.16
CA LYS A 51 -0.86 2.08 17.57
C LYS A 51 -2.14 2.91 17.35
N PRO A 52 -3.07 2.90 18.31
CA PRO A 52 -4.40 3.52 18.17
C PRO A 52 -4.37 5.05 18.02
N GLN A 53 -3.23 5.70 18.30
CA GLN A 53 -3.04 7.13 18.11
C GLN A 53 -2.94 7.55 16.63
N TYR A 54 -2.79 6.59 15.70
CA TYR A 54 -2.72 6.86 14.27
C TYR A 54 -3.94 6.29 13.54
N SER A 55 -4.34 6.94 12.46
CA SER A 55 -5.40 6.46 11.59
C SER A 55 -5.12 6.81 10.12
N ILE A 56 -5.65 6.01 9.20
CA ILE A 56 -5.68 6.36 7.78
C ILE A 56 -6.91 7.22 7.54
N VAL A 57 -6.70 8.50 7.25
CA VAL A 57 -7.77 9.48 7.04
C VAL A 57 -8.21 9.60 5.58
N ALA A 58 -7.35 9.19 4.64
CA ALA A 58 -7.66 9.19 3.22
C ALA A 58 -6.91 8.08 2.49
N ARG A 59 -7.47 7.60 1.39
CA ARG A 59 -6.84 6.67 0.45
C ARG A 59 -6.83 7.30 -0.94
N VAL A 60 -5.65 7.37 -1.54
CA VAL A 60 -5.45 7.94 -2.87
C VAL A 60 -5.30 6.80 -3.87
N PRO A 61 -6.25 6.58 -4.79
CA PRO A 61 -6.14 5.56 -5.82
C PRO A 61 -5.14 6.02 -6.90
N THR A 62 -3.93 5.49 -6.88
CA THR A 62 -2.88 5.78 -7.86
C THR A 62 -2.86 4.81 -9.03
N GLY A 63 -3.56 3.68 -8.91
CA GLY A 63 -3.50 2.58 -9.89
C GLY A 63 -2.23 1.72 -9.76
N GLU A 64 -1.34 2.03 -8.84
CA GLU A 64 -0.14 1.24 -8.56
C GLU A 64 -0.47 -0.16 -8.06
N ARG A 65 0.41 -1.11 -8.38
CA ARG A 65 0.25 -2.52 -7.99
C ARG A 65 1.57 -3.08 -7.52
N TYR A 66 1.52 -3.92 -6.51
CA TYR A 66 2.66 -4.74 -6.12
C TYR A 66 2.71 -5.98 -7.00
N SER A 67 3.92 -6.40 -7.38
CA SER A 67 4.16 -7.55 -8.24
C SER A 67 5.35 -8.35 -7.75
N LEU A 68 5.33 -9.66 -8.05
CA LEU A 68 6.52 -10.49 -7.94
C LEU A 68 7.39 -10.29 -9.18
N MET A 69 8.66 -9.99 -8.98
CA MET A 69 9.62 -9.84 -10.06
C MET A 69 10.46 -11.10 -10.20
N HIS A 70 10.61 -11.59 -11.42
CA HIS A 70 11.42 -12.74 -11.77
C HIS A 70 12.14 -12.55 -13.11
N ALA A 71 13.08 -13.41 -13.45
CA ALA A 71 13.77 -13.36 -14.72
C ALA A 71 12.80 -13.49 -15.90
N LYS A 72 13.03 -12.74 -16.98
CA LYS A 72 12.25 -12.86 -18.21
C LYS A 72 12.36 -14.29 -18.77
N GLY A 73 11.21 -14.87 -19.14
CA GLY A 73 11.14 -16.25 -19.66
C GLY A 73 11.25 -17.35 -18.58
N TRP A 74 11.12 -17.00 -17.30
CA TRP A 74 11.10 -18.00 -16.26
C TRP A 74 9.89 -18.95 -16.41
N ALA A 75 10.18 -20.24 -16.52
CA ALA A 75 9.18 -21.27 -16.85
C ALA A 75 8.05 -21.43 -15.82
N MET A 76 8.27 -20.95 -14.56
CA MET A 76 7.27 -21.04 -13.49
C MET A 76 6.32 -19.82 -13.43
N SER A 77 6.49 -18.82 -14.28
CA SER A 77 5.71 -17.57 -14.23
C SER A 77 4.20 -17.81 -14.24
N ASP A 78 3.72 -18.64 -15.17
CA ASP A 78 2.29 -18.92 -15.30
C ASP A 78 1.76 -19.67 -14.09
N GLN A 79 2.52 -20.64 -13.57
CA GLN A 79 2.13 -21.38 -12.37
C GLN A 79 2.03 -20.49 -11.14
N VAL A 80 2.96 -19.54 -10.97
CA VAL A 80 2.92 -18.55 -9.85
C VAL A 80 1.70 -17.65 -9.99
N ASN A 81 1.40 -17.17 -11.19
CA ASN A 81 0.21 -16.35 -11.44
C ASN A 81 -1.08 -17.12 -11.15
N ASP A 82 -1.17 -18.37 -11.57
CA ASP A 82 -2.34 -19.24 -11.30
C ASP A 82 -2.52 -19.48 -9.80
N ILE A 83 -1.43 -19.72 -9.08
CA ILE A 83 -1.47 -19.92 -7.62
C ILE A 83 -1.96 -18.64 -6.93
N ILE A 84 -1.40 -17.48 -7.28
CA ILE A 84 -1.81 -16.20 -6.69
C ILE A 84 -3.28 -15.90 -7.01
N SER A 85 -3.73 -16.21 -8.22
CA SER A 85 -5.14 -16.03 -8.61
C SER A 85 -6.06 -16.90 -7.76
N LYS A 86 -5.73 -18.17 -7.56
CA LYS A 86 -6.46 -19.09 -6.67
C LYS A 86 -6.46 -18.59 -5.21
N MET A 87 -5.33 -18.11 -4.71
CA MET A 87 -5.25 -17.55 -3.35
C MET A 87 -6.12 -16.29 -3.16
N LYS A 88 -6.41 -15.54 -4.22
CA LYS A 88 -7.39 -14.44 -4.18
C LYS A 88 -8.81 -14.98 -4.14
N GLU A 89 -9.13 -15.95 -4.98
CA GLU A 89 -10.46 -16.53 -5.13
C GLU A 89 -10.89 -17.31 -3.88
N ASP A 90 -9.99 -18.06 -3.25
CA ASP A 90 -10.27 -18.87 -2.06
C ASP A 90 -10.17 -18.08 -0.73
N GLY A 91 -9.78 -16.80 -0.80
CA GLY A 91 -9.66 -15.92 0.35
C GLY A 91 -8.34 -16.02 1.13
N THR A 92 -7.39 -16.87 0.70
CA THR A 92 -6.09 -17.03 1.35
C THR A 92 -5.33 -15.70 1.45
N LEU A 93 -5.28 -14.91 0.37
CA LEU A 93 -4.62 -13.59 0.40
C LEU A 93 -5.35 -12.60 1.31
N GLY A 94 -6.67 -12.65 1.40
CA GLY A 94 -7.44 -11.85 2.35
C GLY A 94 -7.09 -12.19 3.80
N ALA A 95 -6.97 -13.48 4.12
CA ALA A 95 -6.56 -13.93 5.45
C ALA A 95 -5.12 -13.49 5.81
N ILE A 96 -4.19 -13.60 4.88
CA ILE A 96 -2.81 -13.11 5.04
C ILE A 96 -2.82 -11.59 5.26
N HIS A 97 -3.59 -10.83 4.47
CA HIS A 97 -3.71 -9.39 4.64
C HIS A 97 -4.19 -9.04 6.06
N LYS A 98 -5.25 -9.68 6.53
CA LYS A 98 -5.77 -9.47 7.89
C LYS A 98 -4.73 -9.79 8.97
N GLN A 99 -4.00 -10.89 8.81
CA GLN A 99 -2.95 -11.29 9.76
C GLN A 99 -1.85 -10.23 9.87
N TRP A 100 -1.38 -9.70 8.74
CA TRP A 100 -0.26 -8.76 8.72
C TRP A 100 -0.65 -7.32 9.02
N PHE A 101 -1.81 -6.87 8.56
CA PHE A 101 -2.24 -5.48 8.65
C PHE A 101 -3.33 -5.22 9.70
N GLY A 102 -3.86 -6.28 10.34
CA GLY A 102 -4.86 -6.17 11.39
C GLY A 102 -6.28 -5.80 10.89
N THR A 103 -6.46 -5.58 9.59
CA THR A 103 -7.74 -5.19 8.97
C THR A 103 -8.06 -6.09 7.78
N GLU A 104 -9.35 -6.22 7.45
CA GLU A 104 -9.77 -6.90 6.23
C GLU A 104 -9.27 -6.14 4.99
N ALA A 105 -8.92 -6.90 3.94
CA ALA A 105 -8.64 -6.30 2.64
C ALA A 105 -9.91 -5.75 2.02
N ASP A 106 -9.80 -4.58 1.38
CA ASP A 106 -10.91 -4.03 0.59
C ASP A 106 -11.28 -5.00 -0.54
N LYS A 107 -12.58 -5.27 -0.69
CA LYS A 107 -13.10 -6.21 -1.69
C LYS A 107 -12.74 -5.83 -3.12
N ASP A 108 -12.53 -4.54 -3.36
CA ASP A 108 -12.17 -4.00 -4.67
C ASP A 108 -10.66 -3.85 -4.87
N SER A 109 -9.86 -4.17 -3.85
CA SER A 109 -8.40 -4.10 -3.91
C SER A 109 -7.78 -5.17 -4.81
N SER A 110 -6.54 -4.93 -5.23
CA SER A 110 -5.73 -5.92 -5.95
C SER A 110 -5.38 -7.16 -5.11
N THR A 111 -5.53 -7.10 -3.80
CA THR A 111 -5.42 -8.27 -2.91
C THR A 111 -6.55 -9.27 -3.14
N MET A 112 -7.75 -8.79 -3.41
CA MET A 112 -8.95 -9.63 -3.53
C MET A 112 -9.34 -9.91 -4.99
N LYS A 113 -9.06 -8.99 -5.91
CA LYS A 113 -9.44 -9.15 -7.33
C LYS A 113 -8.32 -9.78 -8.16
N VAL A 114 -8.68 -10.81 -8.92
CA VAL A 114 -7.80 -11.33 -9.96
C VAL A 114 -7.69 -10.29 -11.06
N ALA A 115 -6.47 -9.91 -11.40
CA ALA A 115 -6.18 -8.99 -12.49
C ALA A 115 -5.54 -9.74 -13.66
N ALA A 116 -5.81 -9.29 -14.88
CA ALA A 116 -5.12 -9.81 -16.06
C ALA A 116 -3.60 -9.58 -15.92
N VAL A 117 -2.82 -10.59 -16.28
CA VAL A 117 -1.37 -10.48 -16.34
C VAL A 117 -1.01 -9.49 -17.44
N LEU A 118 -0.25 -8.45 -17.09
CA LEU A 118 0.32 -7.54 -18.09
C LEU A 118 1.41 -8.33 -18.85
N LYS A 119 1.19 -8.57 -20.14
CA LYS A 119 2.16 -9.23 -21.01
C LYS A 119 3.18 -8.22 -21.54
#